data_5e0a7407ba759dff153a3ddf51f67082
#
_entry.id   5e0a7407ba759dff153a3ddf51f67082
#
_cell.length_a   1.000
_cell.length_b   1.000
_cell.length_c   1.000
_cell.angle_alpha   90.00
_cell.angle_beta   90.00
_cell.angle_gamma   90.00
#
_symmetry.space_group_name_H-M   'P 1'
#
loop_
_entity.id
_entity.type
_entity.pdbx_description
1 polymer ?
#
loop_
_entity_poly.entity_id
_entity_poly.type
_entity_poly.pdbx_seq_one_letter_code
_entity_poly.pdbx_strand_id
1 'polypeptide(L)'
;MAGVIPREIVDAITDCCRGCESTDAVRIADRLMELEEVRMHGPEHHYLTAAAILTAYCNFYHMEKKSILVKAYVRTNIIPVGVCAMYGCCGALMGAGAAAGILLLAHPFSAGDLRTVNQITADIQSRLAEYGGPRCCKRAVRISVYEAVQGMNRYMGCQLPAAMLDCTFYPGNKGCMGKKCEFFVPG
;
A
#
# COMPACT_ATOMS: atom_id res chain seq x y z
N MET A 1 14.22 -14.83 11.54
CA MET A 1 14.28 -13.41 11.97
C MET A 1 12.90 -13.02 12.47
N ALA A 2 12.80 -12.34 13.61
CA ALA A 2 11.53 -11.77 14.05
C ALA A 2 11.07 -10.75 13.01
N GLY A 3 9.77 -10.72 12.69
CA GLY A 3 9.21 -9.76 11.76
C GLY A 3 9.33 -8.33 12.29
N VAL A 4 9.34 -7.35 11.40
CA VAL A 4 9.44 -5.94 11.78
C VAL A 4 8.10 -5.32 12.19
N ILE A 5 6.98 -6.01 11.91
CA ILE A 5 5.62 -5.55 12.25
C ILE A 5 5.11 -6.35 13.45
N PRO A 6 4.66 -5.69 14.53
CA PRO A 6 4.04 -6.36 15.66
C PRO A 6 2.85 -7.23 15.26
N ARG A 7 2.72 -8.40 15.90
CA ARG A 7 1.72 -9.41 15.50
C ARG A 7 0.29 -8.89 15.64
N GLU A 8 0.00 -8.17 16.70
CA GLU A 8 -1.31 -7.56 16.96
C GLU A 8 -1.76 -6.62 15.84
N ILE A 9 -0.82 -5.85 15.28
CA ILE A 9 -1.12 -4.93 14.14
C ILE A 9 -1.40 -5.73 12.87
N VAL A 10 -0.64 -6.81 12.63
CA VAL A 10 -0.86 -7.69 11.47
C VAL A 10 -2.22 -8.34 11.56
N ASP A 11 -2.61 -8.83 12.73
CA ASP A 11 -3.88 -9.50 12.95
C ASP A 11 -5.05 -8.50 12.77
N ALA A 12 -4.97 -7.29 13.32
CA ALA A 12 -5.97 -6.24 13.14
C ALA A 12 -6.17 -5.87 11.65
N ILE A 13 -5.09 -5.64 10.90
CA ILE A 13 -5.14 -5.37 9.46
C ILE A 13 -5.76 -6.55 8.70
N THR A 14 -5.33 -7.77 9.00
CA THR A 14 -5.80 -8.97 8.30
C THR A 14 -7.29 -9.21 8.55
N ASP A 15 -7.76 -9.08 9.78
CA ASP A 15 -9.17 -9.31 10.14
C ASP A 15 -10.07 -8.24 9.53
N CYS A 16 -9.63 -6.98 9.53
CA CYS A 16 -10.33 -5.90 8.82
C CYS A 16 -10.46 -6.20 7.31
N CYS A 17 -9.37 -6.68 6.66
CA CYS A 17 -9.40 -7.09 5.26
C CYS A 17 -10.34 -8.26 4.98
N ARG A 18 -10.39 -9.25 5.88
CA ARG A 18 -11.28 -10.43 5.73
C ARG A 18 -12.76 -10.04 5.75
N GLY A 19 -13.14 -9.13 6.64
CA GLY A 19 -14.52 -8.65 6.75
C GLY A 19 -14.88 -7.54 5.76
N CYS A 20 -13.94 -7.07 4.95
CA CYS A 20 -14.16 -5.97 4.01
C CYS A 20 -14.73 -6.47 2.69
N GLU A 21 -15.77 -5.82 2.17
CA GLU A 21 -16.39 -6.11 0.86
C GLU A 21 -16.12 -5.04 -0.19
N SER A 22 -15.48 -3.93 0.18
CA SER A 22 -15.15 -2.85 -0.75
C SER A 22 -14.22 -3.33 -1.88
N THR A 23 -14.45 -2.84 -3.08
CA THR A 23 -13.59 -3.07 -4.25
C THR A 23 -12.64 -1.88 -4.52
N ASP A 24 -12.76 -0.79 -3.76
CA ASP A 24 -11.91 0.39 -3.86
C ASP A 24 -10.72 0.27 -2.88
N ALA A 25 -9.53 0.05 -3.43
CA ALA A 25 -8.32 -0.15 -2.65
C ALA A 25 -7.93 1.08 -1.80
N VAL A 26 -8.22 2.30 -2.26
CA VAL A 26 -7.90 3.53 -1.51
C VAL A 26 -8.79 3.65 -0.29
N ARG A 27 -10.09 3.37 -0.43
CA ARG A 27 -11.04 3.34 0.70
C ARG A 27 -10.67 2.26 1.72
N ILE A 28 -10.24 1.08 1.25
CA ILE A 28 -9.75 0.02 2.13
C ILE A 28 -8.51 0.50 2.88
N ALA A 29 -7.54 1.09 2.19
CA ALA A 29 -6.32 1.60 2.81
C ALA A 29 -6.61 2.68 3.86
N ASP A 30 -7.53 3.61 3.60
CA ASP A 30 -7.94 4.63 4.57
C ASP A 30 -8.54 4.00 5.82
N ARG A 31 -9.48 3.06 5.66
CA ARG A 31 -10.07 2.32 6.79
C ARG A 31 -9.02 1.56 7.60
N LEU A 32 -8.05 0.94 6.93
CA LEU A 32 -6.95 0.25 7.62
C LEU A 32 -6.03 1.24 8.36
N MET A 33 -5.84 2.43 7.81
CA MET A 33 -5.04 3.48 8.46
C MET A 33 -5.74 4.11 9.68
N GLU A 34 -7.06 3.93 9.84
CA GLU A 34 -7.86 4.40 10.97
C GLU A 34 -7.89 3.41 12.14
N LEU A 35 -7.40 2.18 11.96
CA LEU A 35 -7.28 1.20 13.05
C LEU A 35 -6.40 1.76 14.17
N GLU A 36 -6.82 1.57 15.42
CA GLU A 36 -6.14 2.09 16.61
C GLU A 36 -4.68 1.59 16.71
N GLU A 37 -4.45 0.37 16.28
CA GLU A 37 -3.13 -0.26 16.27
C GLU A 37 -2.18 0.34 15.22
N VAL A 38 -2.72 1.01 14.19
CA VAL A 38 -1.93 1.53 13.06
C VAL A 38 -1.43 2.93 13.33
N ARG A 39 -0.15 3.04 13.65
CA ARG A 39 0.53 4.28 13.99
C ARG A 39 0.54 5.30 12.85
N MET A 40 0.85 6.56 13.17
CA MET A 40 1.05 7.59 12.13
C MET A 40 2.20 7.23 11.17
N HIS A 41 3.27 6.65 11.70
CA HIS A 41 4.45 6.23 10.96
C HIS A 41 4.94 4.88 11.47
N GLY A 42 5.12 3.89 10.59
CA GLY A 42 5.62 2.59 10.98
C GLY A 42 5.71 1.59 9.82
N PRO A 43 6.38 0.46 10.03
CA PRO A 43 6.54 -0.58 9.00
C PRO A 43 5.23 -1.31 8.66
N GLU A 44 4.21 -1.22 9.49
CA GLU A 44 2.88 -1.77 9.22
C GLU A 44 2.28 -1.26 7.92
N HIS A 45 2.64 -0.04 7.51
CA HIS A 45 2.20 0.54 6.25
C HIS A 45 2.70 -0.22 5.01
N HIS A 46 3.78 -1.00 5.14
CA HIS A 46 4.27 -1.85 4.06
C HIS A 46 3.27 -2.99 3.78
N TYR A 47 2.84 -3.69 4.83
CA TYR A 47 1.83 -4.76 4.74
C TYR A 47 0.45 -4.20 4.40
N LEU A 48 0.03 -3.13 5.08
CA LEU A 48 -1.25 -2.46 4.88
C LEU A 48 -1.48 -2.12 3.39
N THR A 49 -0.47 -1.55 2.71
CA THR A 49 -0.55 -1.22 1.28
C THR A 49 -0.83 -2.48 0.44
N ALA A 50 -0.07 -3.54 0.64
CA ALA A 50 -0.28 -4.79 -0.08
C ALA A 50 -1.66 -5.40 0.21
N ALA A 51 -2.06 -5.40 1.49
CA ALA A 51 -3.32 -5.98 1.94
C ALA A 51 -4.53 -5.23 1.36
N ALA A 52 -4.49 -3.90 1.31
CA ALA A 52 -5.57 -3.09 0.73
C ALA A 52 -5.77 -3.39 -0.77
N ILE A 53 -4.69 -3.40 -1.55
CA ILE A 53 -4.72 -3.68 -2.99
C ILE A 53 -5.26 -5.09 -3.25
N LEU A 54 -4.72 -6.08 -2.55
CA LEU A 54 -5.11 -7.49 -2.74
C LEU A 54 -6.54 -7.76 -2.28
N THR A 55 -7.00 -7.10 -1.21
CA THR A 55 -8.39 -7.20 -0.74
C THR A 55 -9.36 -6.64 -1.80
N ALA A 56 -9.07 -5.45 -2.34
CA ALA A 56 -9.88 -4.86 -3.40
C ALA A 56 -9.94 -5.77 -4.63
N TYR A 57 -8.79 -6.28 -5.05
CA TYR A 57 -8.71 -7.21 -6.18
C TYR A 57 -9.52 -8.49 -5.95
N CYS A 58 -9.35 -9.13 -4.78
CA CYS A 58 -10.08 -10.35 -4.45
C CYS A 58 -11.60 -10.11 -4.39
N ASN A 59 -12.04 -8.98 -3.83
CA ASN A 59 -13.45 -8.63 -3.78
C ASN A 59 -14.02 -8.39 -5.18
N PHE A 60 -13.29 -7.67 -6.04
CA PHE A 60 -13.73 -7.37 -7.40
C PHE A 60 -13.85 -8.61 -8.28
N TYR A 61 -12.91 -9.56 -8.14
CA TYR A 61 -12.89 -10.80 -8.91
C TYR A 61 -13.47 -12.02 -8.17
N HIS A 62 -14.12 -11.81 -7.02
CA HIS A 62 -14.74 -12.87 -6.19
C HIS A 62 -13.78 -13.99 -5.80
N MET A 63 -12.55 -13.64 -5.42
CA MET A 63 -11.49 -14.57 -5.03
C MET A 63 -11.37 -14.70 -3.50
N GLU A 64 -10.84 -15.85 -3.05
CA GLU A 64 -10.53 -16.07 -1.63
C GLU A 64 -9.33 -15.23 -1.17
N LYS A 65 -9.46 -14.56 -0.01
CA LYS A 65 -8.46 -13.60 0.50
C LYS A 65 -7.40 -14.21 1.40
N LYS A 66 -7.69 -15.29 2.12
CA LYS A 66 -6.85 -15.79 3.22
C LYS A 66 -5.42 -16.11 2.77
N SER A 67 -5.30 -16.92 1.73
CA SER A 67 -3.98 -17.37 1.25
C SER A 67 -3.16 -16.23 0.66
N ILE A 68 -3.81 -15.28 0.00
CA ILE A 68 -3.15 -14.15 -0.67
C ILE A 68 -2.66 -13.11 0.34
N LEU A 69 -3.41 -12.86 1.42
CA LEU A 69 -3.01 -12.00 2.53
C LEU A 69 -1.80 -12.57 3.31
N VAL A 70 -1.73 -13.89 3.49
CA VAL A 70 -0.55 -14.54 4.07
C VAL A 70 0.69 -14.30 3.20
N LYS A 71 0.58 -14.46 1.87
CA LYS A 71 1.70 -14.18 0.96
C LYS A 71 2.14 -12.71 1.03
N ALA A 72 1.17 -11.78 1.11
CA ALA A 72 1.46 -10.36 1.28
C ALA A 72 2.24 -10.09 2.57
N TYR A 73 1.78 -10.62 3.70
CA TYR A 73 2.47 -10.49 4.97
C TYR A 73 3.90 -11.01 4.90
N VAL A 74 4.11 -12.23 4.42
CA VAL A 74 5.45 -12.83 4.31
C VAL A 74 6.39 -11.96 3.50
N ARG A 75 5.93 -11.40 2.37
CA ARG A 75 6.78 -10.53 1.51
C ARG A 75 7.07 -9.17 2.12
N THR A 76 6.14 -8.61 2.87
CA THR A 76 6.27 -7.22 3.37
C THR A 76 6.87 -7.12 4.76
N ASN A 77 6.76 -8.17 5.57
CA ASN A 77 7.26 -8.18 6.95
C ASN A 77 8.80 -8.25 7.05
N ILE A 78 9.47 -8.48 5.95
CA ILE A 78 10.95 -8.46 5.85
C ILE A 78 11.51 -7.11 5.40
N ILE A 79 10.64 -6.16 4.99
CA ILE A 79 11.06 -4.83 4.53
C ILE A 79 11.55 -4.03 5.75
N PRO A 80 12.81 -3.55 5.76
CA PRO A 80 13.38 -2.88 6.92
C PRO A 80 12.63 -1.60 7.32
N VAL A 81 12.61 -1.31 8.62
CA VAL A 81 12.16 -0.01 9.12
C VAL A 81 13.09 1.09 8.62
N GLY A 82 12.52 2.18 8.10
CA GLY A 82 13.32 3.30 7.57
C GLY A 82 13.90 3.08 6.17
N VAL A 83 13.47 2.04 5.47
CA VAL A 83 13.90 1.71 4.10
C VAL A 83 13.85 2.91 3.14
N CYS A 84 12.89 3.81 3.31
CA CYS A 84 12.74 5.00 2.49
C CYS A 84 13.96 5.94 2.54
N ALA A 85 14.58 6.09 3.72
CA ALA A 85 15.79 6.88 3.87
C ALA A 85 17.06 6.11 3.54
N MET A 86 17.07 4.79 3.77
CA MET A 86 18.24 3.95 3.55
C MET A 86 18.50 3.65 2.06
N TYR A 87 17.44 3.46 1.29
CA TYR A 87 17.52 3.00 -0.11
C TYR A 87 16.76 3.89 -1.11
N GLY A 88 16.18 4.99 -0.65
CA GLY A 88 15.40 5.88 -1.52
C GLY A 88 14.10 5.26 -2.04
N CYS A 89 13.67 4.14 -1.49
CA CYS A 89 12.47 3.42 -1.91
C CYS A 89 11.48 3.30 -0.75
N CYS A 90 10.27 3.81 -0.91
CA CYS A 90 9.26 3.77 0.15
C CYS A 90 8.75 2.35 0.38
N GLY A 91 8.62 1.92 1.65
CA GLY A 91 8.10 0.60 1.97
C GLY A 91 6.64 0.39 1.56
N ALA A 92 5.82 1.45 1.47
CA ALA A 92 4.47 1.36 0.91
C ALA A 92 4.51 1.02 -0.59
N LEU A 93 5.42 1.66 -1.35
CA LEU A 93 5.68 1.29 -2.76
C LEU A 93 6.12 -0.17 -2.88
N MET A 94 7.03 -0.62 -2.01
CA MET A 94 7.46 -2.03 -2.01
C MET A 94 6.30 -2.97 -1.70
N GLY A 95 5.38 -2.58 -0.82
CA GLY A 95 4.13 -3.29 -0.56
C GLY A 95 3.23 -3.38 -1.80
N ALA A 96 3.09 -2.29 -2.54
CA ALA A 96 2.34 -2.28 -3.80
C ALA A 96 2.98 -3.19 -4.87
N GLY A 97 4.31 -3.13 -5.01
CA GLY A 97 5.07 -4.05 -5.86
C GLY A 97 4.91 -5.52 -5.46
N ALA A 98 4.89 -5.79 -4.14
CA ALA A 98 4.63 -7.13 -3.62
C ALA A 98 3.21 -7.62 -4.00
N ALA A 99 2.20 -6.75 -3.94
CA ALA A 99 0.84 -7.08 -4.34
C ALA A 99 0.76 -7.43 -5.84
N ALA A 100 1.30 -6.59 -6.72
CA ALA A 100 1.36 -6.85 -8.15
C ALA A 100 2.12 -8.15 -8.47
N GLY A 101 3.28 -8.36 -7.84
CA GLY A 101 4.08 -9.56 -8.02
C GLY A 101 3.41 -10.85 -7.50
N ILE A 102 2.51 -10.76 -6.50
CA ILE A 102 1.70 -11.89 -6.04
C ILE A 102 0.65 -12.25 -7.09
N LEU A 103 -0.05 -11.25 -7.62
CA LEU A 103 -1.11 -11.46 -8.61
C LEU A 103 -0.58 -12.01 -9.92
N LEU A 104 0.56 -11.53 -10.37
CA LEU A 104 1.23 -11.97 -11.60
C LEU A 104 2.02 -13.28 -11.44
N LEU A 105 2.15 -13.81 -10.21
CA LEU A 105 3.06 -14.92 -9.89
C LEU A 105 4.52 -14.62 -10.32
N ALA A 106 4.90 -13.35 -10.30
CA ALA A 106 6.20 -12.89 -10.79
C ALA A 106 7.36 -13.50 -10.00
N HIS A 107 8.39 -13.90 -10.73
CA HIS A 107 9.64 -14.43 -10.19
C HIS A 107 10.85 -13.88 -11.01
N PRO A 108 12.08 -13.99 -10.52
CA PRO A 108 13.25 -13.33 -11.15
C PRO A 108 13.49 -13.67 -12.63
N PHE A 109 12.92 -14.77 -13.11
CA PHE A 109 13.08 -15.22 -14.51
C PHE A 109 11.82 -15.01 -15.36
N SER A 110 10.73 -14.44 -14.82
CA SER A 110 9.52 -14.12 -15.59
C SER A 110 9.62 -12.74 -16.23
N ALA A 111 10.13 -12.66 -17.46
CA ALA A 111 10.48 -11.40 -18.12
C ALA A 111 9.29 -10.43 -18.26
N GLY A 112 8.10 -10.91 -18.67
CA GLY A 112 6.90 -10.09 -18.86
C GLY A 112 6.34 -9.60 -17.53
N ASP A 113 6.14 -10.50 -16.58
CA ASP A 113 5.56 -10.18 -15.27
C ASP A 113 6.47 -9.26 -14.47
N LEU A 114 7.79 -9.53 -14.50
CA LEU A 114 8.77 -8.67 -13.83
C LEU A 114 8.80 -7.27 -14.43
N ARG A 115 8.68 -7.13 -15.76
CA ARG A 115 8.55 -5.84 -16.43
C ARG A 115 7.32 -5.09 -15.92
N THR A 116 6.18 -5.75 -15.85
CA THR A 116 4.92 -5.15 -15.37
C THR A 116 5.02 -4.68 -13.92
N VAL A 117 5.59 -5.49 -13.02
CA VAL A 117 5.84 -5.07 -11.63
C VAL A 117 6.74 -3.84 -11.59
N ASN A 118 7.83 -3.83 -12.39
CA ASN A 118 8.76 -2.70 -12.43
C ASN A 118 8.10 -1.42 -12.98
N GLN A 119 7.24 -1.52 -13.99
CA GLN A 119 6.49 -0.38 -14.52
C GLN A 119 5.57 0.23 -13.45
N ILE A 120 4.79 -0.61 -12.76
CA ILE A 120 3.90 -0.17 -11.67
C ILE A 120 4.71 0.53 -10.57
N THR A 121 5.82 -0.07 -10.13
CA THR A 121 6.62 0.52 -9.06
C THR A 121 7.37 1.78 -9.51
N ALA A 122 7.76 1.89 -10.77
CA ALA A 122 8.37 3.10 -11.33
C ALA A 122 7.38 4.27 -11.36
N ASP A 123 6.12 4.04 -11.76
CA ASP A 123 5.07 5.06 -11.73
C ASP A 123 4.84 5.57 -10.29
N ILE A 124 4.73 4.65 -9.33
CA ILE A 124 4.59 4.99 -7.90
C ILE A 124 5.79 5.79 -7.40
N GLN A 125 7.02 5.36 -7.72
CA GLN A 125 8.24 6.03 -7.27
C GLN A 125 8.34 7.44 -7.84
N SER A 126 8.00 7.62 -9.12
CA SER A 126 7.97 8.93 -9.76
C SER A 126 7.03 9.89 -9.04
N ARG A 127 5.82 9.42 -8.74
CA ARG A 127 4.81 10.22 -8.02
C ARG A 127 5.22 10.55 -6.59
N LEU A 128 5.82 9.59 -5.87
CA LEU A 128 6.34 9.82 -4.51
C LEU A 128 7.50 10.83 -4.49
N ALA A 129 8.31 10.88 -5.54
CA ALA A 129 9.46 11.78 -5.64
C ALA A 129 9.06 13.26 -5.78
N GLU A 130 7.82 13.56 -6.19
CA GLU A 130 7.30 14.94 -6.23
C GLU A 130 7.18 15.57 -4.83
N TYR A 131 7.14 14.73 -3.79
CA TYR A 131 7.02 15.15 -2.41
C TYR A 131 8.33 14.97 -1.65
N GLY A 132 9.14 15.83 -1.41
CA GLY A 132 10.30 15.68 -0.54
C GLY A 132 9.98 15.22 0.90
N GLY A 133 10.81 15.52 1.85
CA GLY A 133 10.51 15.34 3.28
C GLY A 133 9.60 16.44 3.83
N PRO A 134 9.13 16.30 5.06
CA PRO A 134 9.27 15.12 5.90
C PRO A 134 8.42 13.94 5.46
N ARG A 135 8.86 12.73 5.86
CA ARG A 135 8.15 11.47 5.59
C ARG A 135 6.72 11.51 6.13
N CYS A 136 5.76 11.05 5.34
CA CYS A 136 4.41 10.79 5.79
C CYS A 136 3.94 9.42 5.26
N CYS A 137 3.84 8.41 6.16
CA CYS A 137 3.43 7.06 5.75
C CYS A 137 1.99 7.01 5.23
N LYS A 138 1.08 7.82 5.80
CA LYS A 138 -0.32 7.90 5.34
C LYS A 138 -0.42 8.44 3.90
N ARG A 139 0.33 9.50 3.56
CA ARG A 139 0.43 10.02 2.19
C ARG A 139 1.06 9.00 1.25
N ALA A 140 2.15 8.37 1.68
CA ALA A 140 2.85 7.38 0.87
C ALA A 140 1.96 6.15 0.56
N VAL A 141 1.13 5.70 1.50
CA VAL A 141 0.15 4.63 1.27
C VAL A 141 -0.89 5.06 0.23
N ARG A 142 -1.50 6.25 0.37
CA ARG A 142 -2.49 6.74 -0.60
C ARG A 142 -1.94 6.80 -2.02
N ILE A 143 -0.77 7.43 -2.18
CA ILE A 143 -0.10 7.49 -3.50
C ILE A 143 0.18 6.08 -4.02
N SER A 144 0.78 5.23 -3.18
CA SER A 144 1.18 3.88 -3.62
C SER A 144 -0.01 3.00 -4.00
N VAL A 145 -1.13 3.09 -3.26
CA VAL A 145 -2.34 2.32 -3.56
C VAL A 145 -3.02 2.86 -4.81
N TYR A 146 -3.18 4.17 -4.92
CA TYR A 146 -3.82 4.79 -6.08
C TYR A 146 -3.05 4.50 -7.36
N GLU A 147 -1.76 4.81 -7.41
CA GLU A 147 -0.91 4.59 -8.58
C GLU A 147 -0.77 3.09 -8.91
N ALA A 148 -0.73 2.21 -7.90
CA ALA A 148 -0.73 0.76 -8.14
C ALA A 148 -2.00 0.32 -8.87
N VAL A 149 -3.17 0.80 -8.45
CA VAL A 149 -4.45 0.48 -9.14
C VAL A 149 -4.45 1.02 -10.56
N GLN A 150 -4.00 2.28 -10.77
CA GLN A 150 -3.88 2.84 -12.13
C GLN A 150 -2.93 2.00 -13.00
N GLY A 151 -1.78 1.61 -12.45
CA GLY A 151 -0.82 0.75 -13.14
C GLY A 151 -1.36 -0.65 -13.44
N MET A 152 -2.07 -1.27 -12.49
CA MET A 152 -2.73 -2.56 -12.70
C MET A 152 -3.80 -2.47 -13.78
N ASN A 153 -4.60 -1.41 -13.79
CA ASN A 153 -5.59 -1.18 -14.85
C ASN A 153 -4.92 -1.02 -16.21
N ARG A 154 -3.82 -0.28 -16.28
CA ARG A 154 -3.08 0.01 -17.52
C ARG A 154 -2.30 -1.20 -18.05
N TYR A 155 -1.54 -1.87 -17.19
CA TYR A 155 -0.54 -2.88 -17.60
C TYR A 155 -1.01 -4.32 -17.43
N MET A 156 -2.04 -4.57 -16.58
CA MET A 156 -2.60 -5.90 -16.34
C MET A 156 -4.02 -6.04 -16.89
N GLY A 157 -4.61 -4.97 -17.44
CA GLY A 157 -5.98 -4.98 -17.95
C GLY A 157 -7.05 -5.11 -16.87
N CYS A 158 -6.74 -4.76 -15.61
CA CYS A 158 -7.73 -4.72 -14.54
C CYS A 158 -8.72 -3.57 -14.75
N GLN A 159 -9.83 -3.60 -14.01
CA GLN A 159 -10.86 -2.54 -14.01
C GLN A 159 -11.21 -2.14 -12.58
N LEU A 160 -10.21 -2.05 -11.72
CA LEU A 160 -10.38 -1.75 -10.30
C LEU A 160 -10.73 -0.27 -10.10
N PRO A 161 -11.73 0.05 -9.27
CA PRO A 161 -11.99 1.42 -8.87
C PRO A 161 -10.91 1.93 -7.92
N ALA A 162 -10.60 3.23 -7.99
CA ALA A 162 -9.79 3.92 -7.01
C ALA A 162 -10.24 5.39 -6.93
N ALA A 163 -10.69 5.81 -5.76
CA ALA A 163 -11.07 7.19 -5.49
C ALA A 163 -9.92 7.91 -4.75
N MET A 164 -9.65 9.15 -5.13
CA MET A 164 -8.82 10.04 -4.32
C MET A 164 -9.64 10.50 -3.10
N LEU A 165 -9.06 10.40 -1.91
CA LEU A 165 -9.73 10.76 -0.66
C LEU A 165 -8.93 11.81 0.10
N ASP A 166 -9.65 12.71 0.77
CA ASP A 166 -9.06 13.73 1.64
C ASP A 166 -8.40 13.12 2.87
N CYS A 167 -7.37 13.77 3.37
CA CYS A 167 -6.63 13.30 4.53
C CYS A 167 -7.28 13.75 5.84
N THR A 168 -7.67 12.80 6.67
CA THR A 168 -8.18 13.02 8.03
C THR A 168 -7.09 12.94 9.11
N PHE A 169 -5.87 12.51 8.75
CA PHE A 169 -4.78 12.23 9.70
C PHE A 169 -3.88 13.43 10.02
N TYR A 170 -4.05 14.55 9.32
CA TYR A 170 -3.16 15.71 9.46
C TYR A 170 -3.09 16.28 10.89
N PRO A 171 -4.14 16.26 11.72
CA PRO A 171 -4.04 16.80 13.07
C PRO A 171 -3.06 16.03 13.97
N GLY A 172 -2.94 14.71 13.75
CA GLY A 172 -2.01 13.85 14.50
C GLY A 172 -0.60 13.79 13.93
N ASN A 173 -0.32 14.47 12.81
CA ASN A 173 0.99 14.42 12.15
C ASN A 173 1.79 15.69 12.34
N LYS A 174 2.74 15.70 13.30
CA LYS A 174 3.66 16.84 13.56
C LYS A 174 4.49 17.26 12.34
N GLY A 175 4.71 16.36 11.37
CA GLY A 175 5.43 16.61 10.12
C GLY A 175 4.50 16.84 8.93
N CYS A 176 3.24 17.23 9.14
CA CYS A 176 2.32 17.48 8.04
C CYS A 176 2.75 18.68 7.21
N MET A 177 2.71 18.54 5.88
CA MET A 177 3.04 19.63 4.94
C MET A 177 1.90 20.62 4.74
N GLY A 178 0.70 20.35 5.31
CA GLY A 178 -0.48 21.19 5.14
C GLY A 178 -0.82 21.40 3.66
N LYS A 179 -1.10 22.63 3.26
CA LYS A 179 -1.50 23.01 1.89
C LYS A 179 -0.55 22.58 0.76
N LYS A 180 0.67 22.13 1.07
CA LYS A 180 1.59 21.57 0.08
C LYS A 180 1.33 20.07 -0.22
N CYS A 181 0.38 19.46 0.47
CA CYS A 181 -0.02 18.08 0.26
C CYS A 181 -1.38 18.06 -0.47
N GLU A 182 -1.48 17.37 -1.59
CA GLU A 182 -2.72 17.29 -2.38
C GLU A 182 -3.91 16.70 -1.63
N PHE A 183 -3.66 15.88 -0.60
CA PHE A 183 -4.69 15.26 0.22
C PHE A 183 -5.15 16.15 1.39
N PHE A 184 -4.53 17.30 1.57
CA PHE A 184 -4.84 18.16 2.71
C PHE A 184 -6.06 19.03 2.42
N VAL A 185 -7.11 18.84 3.18
CA VAL A 185 -8.28 19.72 3.20
C VAL A 185 -8.35 20.32 4.61
N PRO A 186 -8.21 21.64 4.74
CA PRO A 186 -8.37 22.29 6.05
C PRO A 186 -9.83 22.13 6.52
N GLY A 187 -9.99 21.68 7.76
CA GLY A 187 -11.30 21.65 8.42
C GLY A 187 -11.78 23.03 8.83
#